data_213c1822866292bc2f40224e52ed2fd1
#
_entry.id   213c1822866292bc2f40224e52ed2fd1
#
_cell.length_a   1.000
_cell.length_b   1.000
_cell.length_c   1.000
_cell.angle_alpha   90.00
_cell.angle_beta   90.00
_cell.angle_gamma   90.00
#
_symmetry.space_group_name_H-M   'P 1'
#
loop_
_entity.id
_entity.type
_entity.pdbx_description
1 polymer ?
#
loop_
_entity_poly.entity_id
_entity_poly.type
_entity_poly.pdbx_seq_one_letter_code
_entity_poly.pdbx_strand_id
1 'polypeptide(L)'
;MKAYWFVAILTLLLHKFIPCRNNSDYLRNLIIAFIPLFIYGAIRVDYGRDYPAYEMFFNMFHSSTNFIADGDAHAEIGYQFLCHIMPSYRSILVLNAFLLVAAFIVFIYRNIPYRYAWLAIILIFLMPEKNIFGSLVGIRNGLVVTTFIMAFSFVQERKPVSLAITALVLSTIHTSAIVYLPLAYIVSRDTIVSRKELCIWVATGIVLMAVSMSALVNLLMPIFSVVAGRYEEQLMDMQDGSRGLLNYGANFVMMFTFIYFVYKKSGELLPQQRSLLRMAALYCISGCLGSLSGRMTYFYAIYYIGGVVLLYSLGRKNDILKYVLLVFVILVSSYATFVVWMGEEWWNHGTYHSLIGDF
;
A
#
# COMPACT_ATOMS: atom_id res chain seq x y z
N MET A 1 14.24 -13.99 6.33
CA MET A 1 13.65 -14.37 5.04
C MET A 1 12.90 -15.70 5.07
N LYS A 2 13.45 -16.77 5.65
CA LYS A 2 12.77 -18.07 5.74
C LYS A 2 11.41 -17.98 6.43
N ALA A 3 11.34 -17.27 7.57
CA ALA A 3 10.09 -17.07 8.31
C ALA A 3 9.01 -16.39 7.47
N TYR A 4 9.38 -15.39 6.65
CA TYR A 4 8.45 -14.70 5.77
C TYR A 4 7.81 -15.65 4.74
N TRP A 5 8.63 -16.44 4.02
CA TRP A 5 8.13 -17.39 3.04
C TRP A 5 7.34 -18.53 3.67
N PHE A 6 7.72 -18.95 4.87
CA PHE A 6 6.92 -19.91 5.65
C PHE A 6 5.52 -19.36 5.93
N VAL A 7 5.42 -18.09 6.40
CA VAL A 7 4.14 -17.41 6.62
C VAL A 7 3.33 -17.31 5.33
N ALA A 8 3.96 -16.95 4.20
CA ALA A 8 3.28 -16.85 2.91
C ALA A 8 2.68 -18.20 2.47
N ILE A 9 3.47 -19.26 2.53
CA ILE A 9 3.04 -20.62 2.18
C ILE A 9 1.92 -21.08 3.11
N LEU A 10 2.07 -20.88 4.43
CA LEU A 10 1.07 -21.29 5.40
C LEU A 10 -0.26 -20.55 5.19
N THR A 11 -0.22 -19.24 4.91
CA THR A 11 -1.41 -18.44 4.59
C THR A 11 -2.15 -19.02 3.37
N LEU A 12 -1.42 -19.34 2.30
CA LEU A 12 -2.00 -19.94 1.10
C LEU A 12 -2.58 -21.33 1.35
N LEU A 13 -1.89 -22.18 2.11
CA LEU A 13 -2.36 -23.52 2.45
C LEU A 13 -3.64 -23.44 3.29
N LEU A 14 -3.67 -22.60 4.32
CA LEU A 14 -4.87 -22.40 5.14
C LEU A 14 -6.05 -21.90 4.29
N HIS A 15 -5.81 -20.92 3.40
CA HIS A 15 -6.86 -20.45 2.48
C HIS A 15 -7.39 -21.57 1.60
N LYS A 16 -6.52 -22.43 1.08
CA LYS A 16 -6.90 -23.53 0.17
C LYS A 16 -7.65 -24.64 0.88
N PHE A 17 -7.23 -25.02 2.09
CA PHE A 17 -7.77 -26.21 2.78
C PHE A 17 -9.01 -25.92 3.61
N ILE A 18 -9.28 -24.66 3.98
CA ILE A 18 -10.50 -24.33 4.69
C ILE A 18 -11.66 -24.19 3.72
N PRO A 19 -12.70 -25.03 3.81
CA PRO A 19 -13.80 -25.03 2.87
C PRO A 19 -14.62 -23.73 2.96
N CYS A 20 -15.08 -23.25 1.82
CA CYS A 20 -15.92 -22.06 1.70
C CYS A 20 -17.16 -22.40 0.88
N ARG A 21 -18.33 -22.32 1.50
CA ARG A 21 -19.63 -22.60 0.87
C ARG A 21 -20.50 -21.36 0.71
N ASN A 22 -20.28 -20.35 1.52
CA ASN A 22 -21.06 -19.12 1.57
C ASN A 22 -20.16 -17.93 1.98
N ASN A 23 -20.73 -16.72 2.01
CA ASN A 23 -19.99 -15.51 2.36
C ASN A 23 -19.44 -15.51 3.80
N SER A 24 -20.15 -16.10 4.75
CA SER A 24 -19.68 -16.23 6.12
C SER A 24 -18.46 -17.15 6.22
N ASP A 25 -18.50 -18.27 5.50
CA ASP A 25 -17.35 -19.18 5.37
C ASP A 25 -16.17 -18.50 4.69
N TYR A 26 -16.42 -17.61 3.71
CA TYR A 26 -15.36 -16.86 3.04
C TYR A 26 -14.64 -15.93 4.02
N LEU A 27 -15.40 -15.15 4.80
CA LEU A 27 -14.80 -14.29 5.82
C LEU A 27 -14.00 -15.08 6.85
N ARG A 28 -14.58 -16.19 7.37
CA ARG A 28 -13.89 -17.09 8.30
C ARG A 28 -12.61 -17.67 7.70
N ASN A 29 -12.66 -18.11 6.44
CA ASN A 29 -11.49 -18.61 5.71
C ASN A 29 -10.38 -17.56 5.66
N LEU A 30 -10.69 -16.30 5.30
CA LEU A 30 -9.69 -15.23 5.27
C LEU A 30 -9.13 -14.93 6.66
N ILE A 31 -9.97 -14.87 7.69
CA ILE A 31 -9.51 -14.63 9.07
C ILE A 31 -8.49 -15.69 9.46
N ILE A 32 -8.82 -16.98 9.31
CA ILE A 32 -7.91 -18.06 9.68
C ILE A 32 -6.66 -18.07 8.81
N ALA A 33 -6.79 -17.83 7.51
CA ALA A 33 -5.66 -17.81 6.59
C ALA A 33 -4.63 -16.73 6.94
N PHE A 34 -5.06 -15.57 7.42
CA PHE A 34 -4.16 -14.47 7.76
C PHE A 34 -3.62 -14.46 9.20
N ILE A 35 -4.02 -15.43 10.06
CA ILE A 35 -3.45 -15.57 11.41
C ILE A 35 -1.92 -15.66 11.40
N PRO A 36 -1.26 -16.44 10.51
CA PRO A 36 0.20 -16.51 10.47
C PRO A 36 0.86 -15.13 10.22
N LEU A 37 0.29 -14.31 9.33
CA LEU A 37 0.80 -12.96 9.07
C LEU A 37 0.58 -12.03 10.28
N PHE A 38 -0.55 -12.16 10.97
CA PHE A 38 -0.78 -11.41 12.22
C PHE A 38 0.28 -11.76 13.26
N ILE A 39 0.50 -13.05 13.52
CA ILE A 39 1.51 -13.52 14.50
C ILE A 39 2.88 -12.98 14.09
N TYR A 40 3.28 -13.15 12.83
CA TYR A 40 4.55 -12.66 12.29
C TYR A 40 4.75 -11.16 12.57
N GLY A 41 3.75 -10.33 12.28
CA GLY A 41 3.82 -8.89 12.55
C GLY A 41 3.81 -8.53 14.04
N ALA A 42 3.06 -9.27 14.85
CA ALA A 42 2.84 -8.96 16.26
C ALA A 42 4.03 -9.32 17.18
N ILE A 43 4.74 -10.42 16.87
CA ILE A 43 5.82 -10.93 17.74
C ILE A 43 7.22 -10.42 17.36
N ARG A 44 7.36 -9.61 16.29
CA ARG A 44 8.64 -9.10 15.81
C ARG A 44 9.37 -8.27 16.86
N VAL A 45 10.70 -8.39 16.90
CA VAL A 45 11.60 -7.62 17.78
C VAL A 45 12.75 -7.11 16.92
N ASP A 46 13.13 -5.85 17.09
CA ASP A 46 14.25 -5.20 16.39
C ASP A 46 14.28 -5.52 14.88
N TYR A 47 13.12 -5.45 14.26
CA TYR A 47 12.94 -5.79 12.85
C TYR A 47 12.55 -4.56 12.03
N GLY A 48 13.44 -4.21 11.12
CA GLY A 48 13.32 -3.05 10.25
C GLY A 48 14.07 -1.82 10.77
N ARG A 49 14.61 -1.03 9.83
CA ARG A 49 15.47 0.13 10.10
C ARG A 49 14.87 1.13 11.10
N ASP A 50 13.56 1.34 11.03
CA ASP A 50 12.88 2.37 11.81
C ASP A 50 12.46 1.87 13.20
N TYR A 51 12.65 0.57 13.52
CA TYR A 51 12.22 -0.01 14.79
C TYR A 51 12.82 0.70 16.02
N PRO A 52 14.16 0.91 16.11
CA PRO A 52 14.76 1.59 17.26
C PRO A 52 14.25 3.03 17.43
N ALA A 53 14.06 3.75 16.30
CA ALA A 53 13.55 5.12 16.34
C ALA A 53 12.11 5.19 16.88
N TYR A 54 11.24 4.27 16.45
CA TYR A 54 9.87 4.22 16.97
C TYR A 54 9.80 3.78 18.43
N GLU A 55 10.67 2.87 18.88
CA GLU A 55 10.76 2.49 20.28
C GLU A 55 11.24 3.67 21.16
N MET A 56 12.24 4.41 20.68
CA MET A 56 12.69 5.65 21.33
C MET A 56 11.56 6.68 21.42
N PHE A 57 10.83 6.93 20.33
CA PHE A 57 9.67 7.84 20.34
C PHE A 57 8.59 7.38 21.31
N PHE A 58 8.29 6.07 21.35
CA PHE A 58 7.34 5.53 22.32
C PHE A 58 7.77 5.84 23.74
N ASN A 59 9.01 5.54 24.12
CA ASN A 59 9.51 5.74 25.49
C ASN A 59 9.50 7.23 25.87
N MET A 60 9.84 8.12 24.92
CA MET A 60 9.83 9.56 25.12
C MET A 60 8.41 10.09 25.36
N PHE A 61 7.44 9.70 24.52
CA PHE A 61 6.07 10.22 24.63
C PHE A 61 5.27 9.53 25.74
N HIS A 62 5.50 8.27 25.99
CA HIS A 62 4.82 7.52 27.05
C HIS A 62 5.18 8.05 28.46
N SER A 63 6.43 8.44 28.66
CA SER A 63 6.92 9.02 29.92
C SER A 63 6.62 10.51 30.07
N SER A 64 6.24 11.21 28.99
CA SER A 64 6.00 12.65 29.01
C SER A 64 4.65 12.97 29.67
N THR A 65 4.63 13.97 30.53
CA THR A 65 3.38 14.53 31.08
C THR A 65 2.71 15.53 30.16
N ASN A 66 3.43 16.02 29.14
CA ASN A 66 2.96 17.00 28.16
C ASN A 66 2.72 16.34 26.80
N PHE A 67 1.52 16.56 26.24
CA PHE A 67 1.15 16.07 24.90
C PHE A 67 1.94 16.71 23.76
N ILE A 68 2.60 17.83 24.00
CA ILE A 68 3.41 18.55 23.03
C ILE A 68 4.84 18.40 23.54
N ALA A 69 5.53 17.38 23.09
CA ALA A 69 6.96 17.32 23.29
C ALA A 69 7.60 18.52 22.56
N ASP A 70 8.51 19.20 23.24
CA ASP A 70 9.25 20.34 22.70
C ASP A 70 9.73 20.08 21.27
N GLY A 71 9.74 21.12 20.46
CA GLY A 71 9.82 21.20 18.98
C GLY A 71 10.78 20.30 18.18
N ASP A 72 11.57 19.44 18.84
CA ASP A 72 12.49 18.50 18.20
C ASP A 72 11.89 17.10 17.94
N ALA A 73 10.68 16.82 18.43
CA ALA A 73 10.04 15.54 18.21
C ALA A 73 9.33 15.51 16.83
N HIS A 74 9.96 14.87 15.87
CA HIS A 74 9.47 14.69 14.50
C HIS A 74 8.22 13.77 14.38
N ALA A 75 7.30 13.76 15.36
CA ALA A 75 6.10 12.94 15.34
C ALA A 75 4.83 13.80 15.47
N GLU A 76 3.83 13.48 14.67
CA GLU A 76 2.53 14.14 14.67
C GLU A 76 1.76 13.86 15.97
N ILE A 77 0.93 14.82 16.39
CA ILE A 77 0.21 14.83 17.67
C ILE A 77 -0.64 13.57 17.91
N GLY A 78 -1.28 13.01 16.87
CA GLY A 78 -2.08 11.79 16.99
C GLY A 78 -1.23 10.56 17.27
N TYR A 79 0.00 10.51 16.73
CA TYR A 79 0.92 9.43 17.07
C TYR A 79 1.48 9.56 18.48
N GLN A 80 1.79 10.79 18.94
CA GLN A 80 2.17 11.05 20.32
C GLN A 80 1.07 10.62 21.30
N PHE A 81 -0.19 11.00 21.01
CA PHE A 81 -1.35 10.56 21.78
C PHE A 81 -1.46 9.03 21.84
N LEU A 82 -1.28 8.35 20.70
CA LEU A 82 -1.30 6.89 20.64
C LEU A 82 -0.20 6.28 21.54
N CYS A 83 1.02 6.81 21.52
CA CYS A 83 2.10 6.36 22.40
C CYS A 83 1.77 6.57 23.88
N HIS A 84 1.10 7.68 24.20
CA HIS A 84 0.73 7.99 25.58
C HIS A 84 -0.31 7.04 26.16
N ILE A 85 -1.33 6.64 25.36
CA ILE A 85 -2.41 5.76 25.83
C ILE A 85 -2.07 4.27 25.76
N MET A 86 -1.11 3.88 24.95
CA MET A 86 -0.74 2.47 24.79
C MET A 86 0.11 1.99 25.96
N PRO A 87 -0.16 0.80 26.55
CA PRO A 87 0.54 0.33 27.74
C PRO A 87 2.01 -0.04 27.49
N SER A 88 2.40 -0.29 26.24
CA SER A 88 3.76 -0.65 25.86
C SER A 88 3.99 -0.42 24.36
N TYR A 89 5.24 -0.30 23.94
CA TYR A 89 5.61 -0.27 22.51
C TYR A 89 5.12 -1.53 21.79
N ARG A 90 5.17 -2.68 22.47
CA ARG A 90 4.64 -3.94 21.95
C ARG A 90 3.17 -3.83 21.56
N SER A 91 2.37 -3.12 22.32
CA SER A 91 0.93 -2.94 22.04
C SER A 91 0.71 -2.19 20.73
N ILE A 92 1.58 -1.22 20.39
CA ILE A 92 1.55 -0.52 19.09
C ILE A 92 1.90 -1.50 17.95
N LEU A 93 2.90 -2.36 18.13
CA LEU A 93 3.26 -3.36 17.11
C LEU A 93 2.13 -4.36 16.85
N VAL A 94 1.47 -4.83 17.92
CA VAL A 94 0.30 -5.72 17.83
C VAL A 94 -0.86 -5.02 17.14
N LEU A 95 -1.16 -3.77 17.50
CA LEU A 95 -2.20 -2.96 16.86
C LEU A 95 -1.92 -2.78 15.36
N ASN A 96 -0.68 -2.43 15.01
CA ASN A 96 -0.28 -2.25 13.61
C ASN A 96 -0.42 -3.55 12.80
N ALA A 97 0.01 -4.68 13.36
CA ALA A 97 -0.15 -6.00 12.73
C ALA A 97 -1.63 -6.38 12.58
N PHE A 98 -2.45 -6.12 13.59
CA PHE A 98 -3.90 -6.35 13.55
C PHE A 98 -4.57 -5.52 12.45
N LEU A 99 -4.29 -4.22 12.38
CA LEU A 99 -4.86 -3.34 11.37
C LEU A 99 -4.43 -3.74 9.96
N LEU A 100 -3.18 -4.15 9.77
CA LEU A 100 -2.69 -4.65 8.48
C LEU A 100 -3.48 -5.87 8.01
N VAL A 101 -3.63 -6.85 8.86
CA VAL A 101 -4.37 -8.08 8.54
C VAL A 101 -5.85 -7.79 8.34
N ALA A 102 -6.46 -6.97 9.20
CA ALA A 102 -7.85 -6.56 9.04
C ALA A 102 -8.08 -5.82 7.71
N ALA A 103 -7.16 -4.93 7.32
CA ALA A 103 -7.22 -4.22 6.05
C ALA A 103 -7.19 -5.18 4.86
N PHE A 104 -6.31 -6.18 4.84
CA PHE A 104 -6.25 -7.19 3.78
C PHE A 104 -7.51 -8.04 3.73
N ILE A 105 -8.00 -8.49 4.87
CA ILE A 105 -9.24 -9.29 4.96
C ILE A 105 -10.42 -8.48 4.42
N VAL A 106 -10.62 -7.25 4.90
CA VAL A 106 -11.71 -6.38 4.46
C VAL A 106 -11.63 -6.09 2.98
N PHE A 107 -10.44 -5.76 2.48
CA PHE A 107 -10.23 -5.46 1.07
C PHE A 107 -10.55 -6.66 0.17
N ILE A 108 -9.97 -7.84 0.49
CA ILE A 108 -10.17 -9.06 -0.30
C ILE A 108 -11.64 -9.49 -0.25
N TYR A 109 -12.23 -9.52 0.95
CA TYR A 109 -13.63 -9.92 1.12
C TYR A 109 -14.61 -9.06 0.33
N ARG A 110 -14.39 -7.74 0.27
CA ARG A 110 -15.29 -6.80 -0.41
C ARG A 110 -15.09 -6.72 -1.91
N ASN A 111 -13.86 -6.89 -2.39
CA ASN A 111 -13.53 -6.55 -3.78
C ASN A 111 -13.16 -7.77 -4.64
N ILE A 112 -12.89 -8.93 -4.04
CA ILE A 112 -12.36 -10.10 -4.75
C ILE A 112 -13.26 -11.32 -4.48
N PRO A 113 -13.80 -11.97 -5.52
CA PRO A 113 -14.54 -13.22 -5.35
C PRO A 113 -13.63 -14.32 -4.77
N TYR A 114 -14.20 -15.20 -3.92
CA TYR A 114 -13.47 -16.28 -3.25
C TYR A 114 -12.55 -17.08 -4.18
N ARG A 115 -13.05 -17.47 -5.35
CA ARG A 115 -12.30 -18.29 -6.32
C ARG A 115 -11.00 -17.64 -6.82
N TYR A 116 -10.82 -16.33 -6.62
CA TYR A 116 -9.63 -15.58 -7.02
C TYR A 116 -8.83 -15.02 -5.83
N ALA A 117 -9.28 -15.25 -4.60
CA ALA A 117 -8.62 -14.72 -3.41
C ALA A 117 -7.19 -15.26 -3.26
N TRP A 118 -6.94 -16.50 -3.67
CA TRP A 118 -5.60 -17.09 -3.69
C TRP A 118 -4.61 -16.25 -4.50
N LEU A 119 -5.05 -15.68 -5.62
CA LEU A 119 -4.19 -14.82 -6.46
C LEU A 119 -3.87 -13.50 -5.77
N ALA A 120 -4.85 -12.88 -5.09
CA ALA A 120 -4.59 -11.69 -4.29
C ALA A 120 -3.59 -11.97 -3.17
N ILE A 121 -3.73 -13.09 -2.46
CA ILE A 121 -2.82 -13.51 -1.40
C ILE A 121 -1.40 -13.67 -1.96
N ILE A 122 -1.23 -14.38 -3.09
CA ILE A 122 0.08 -14.53 -3.74
C ILE A 122 0.69 -13.15 -4.05
N LEU A 123 -0.07 -12.26 -4.68
CA LEU A 123 0.44 -10.95 -5.07
C LEU A 123 0.78 -10.06 -3.86
N ILE A 124 0.02 -10.14 -2.76
CA ILE A 124 0.36 -9.46 -1.50
C ILE A 124 1.75 -9.89 -1.01
N PHE A 125 2.04 -11.20 -1.04
CA PHE A 125 3.32 -11.73 -0.61
C PHE A 125 4.45 -11.58 -1.65
N LEU A 126 4.14 -11.44 -2.94
CA LEU A 126 5.13 -11.12 -3.97
C LEU A 126 5.48 -9.63 -4.04
N MET A 127 4.73 -8.77 -3.35
CA MET A 127 5.01 -7.34 -3.25
C MET A 127 5.15 -6.91 -1.78
N PRO A 128 6.05 -7.55 -1.00
CA PRO A 128 6.12 -7.40 0.45
C PRO A 128 6.49 -5.99 0.87
N GLU A 129 7.42 -5.35 0.17
CA GLU A 129 7.86 -3.99 0.47
C GLU A 129 6.67 -3.02 0.53
N LYS A 130 5.80 -3.06 -0.48
CA LYS A 130 4.68 -2.11 -0.60
C LYS A 130 3.48 -2.48 0.26
N ASN A 131 3.23 -3.75 0.51
CA ASN A 131 2.03 -4.19 1.22
C ASN A 131 2.30 -4.52 2.69
N ILE A 132 3.36 -5.25 2.99
CA ILE A 132 3.60 -5.81 4.32
C ILE A 132 4.65 -4.98 5.07
N PHE A 133 5.87 -4.88 4.53
CA PHE A 133 6.96 -4.24 5.27
C PHE A 133 6.82 -2.72 5.36
N GLY A 134 6.36 -2.05 4.29
CA GLY A 134 6.07 -0.63 4.35
C GLY A 134 5.09 -0.25 5.45
N SER A 135 4.18 -1.17 5.80
CA SER A 135 3.23 -0.99 6.90
C SER A 135 3.79 -1.46 8.25
N LEU A 136 4.54 -2.55 8.29
CA LEU A 136 5.09 -3.07 9.55
C LEU A 136 6.28 -2.26 10.04
N VAL A 137 7.19 -1.83 9.17
CA VAL A 137 8.40 -1.07 9.52
C VAL A 137 8.06 0.39 9.73
N GLY A 138 7.42 1.05 8.77
CA GLY A 138 6.95 2.42 8.89
C GLY A 138 5.66 2.51 9.68
N ILE A 139 5.68 2.35 11.00
CA ILE A 139 4.51 2.19 11.87
C ILE A 139 3.46 3.28 11.64
N ARG A 140 3.84 4.57 11.66
CA ARG A 140 2.89 5.68 11.42
C ARG A 140 2.23 5.59 10.05
N ASN A 141 3.02 5.35 9.02
CA ASN A 141 2.52 5.15 7.67
C ASN A 141 1.62 3.90 7.59
N GLY A 142 2.01 2.81 8.24
CA GLY A 142 1.24 1.57 8.31
C GLY A 142 -0.14 1.77 8.92
N LEU A 143 -0.23 2.46 10.05
CA LEU A 143 -1.50 2.78 10.70
C LEU A 143 -2.44 3.57 9.77
N VAL A 144 -1.90 4.53 9.05
CA VAL A 144 -2.68 5.37 8.12
C VAL A 144 -3.10 4.59 6.88
N VAL A 145 -2.18 3.86 6.24
CA VAL A 145 -2.46 3.07 5.04
C VAL A 145 -3.52 2.01 5.31
N THR A 146 -3.38 1.26 6.39
CA THR A 146 -4.31 0.18 6.73
C THR A 146 -5.71 0.71 7.07
N THR A 147 -5.78 1.81 7.82
CA THR A 147 -7.06 2.48 8.11
C THR A 147 -7.70 3.04 6.84
N PHE A 148 -6.91 3.61 5.92
CA PHE A 148 -7.42 4.07 4.63
C PHE A 148 -7.99 2.90 3.79
N ILE A 149 -7.30 1.76 3.74
CA ILE A 149 -7.80 0.58 3.03
C ILE A 149 -9.17 0.15 3.58
N MET A 150 -9.35 0.15 4.89
CA MET A 150 -10.65 -0.16 5.52
C MET A 150 -11.71 0.91 5.21
N ALA A 151 -11.32 2.19 5.18
CA ALA A 151 -12.19 3.32 4.86
C ALA A 151 -12.47 3.48 3.35
N PHE A 152 -11.92 2.64 2.48
CA PHE A 152 -12.07 2.74 1.02
C PHE A 152 -13.53 2.67 0.57
N SER A 153 -14.41 2.04 1.33
CA SER A 153 -15.85 2.09 1.07
C SER A 153 -16.39 3.52 1.02
N PHE A 154 -15.86 4.46 1.81
CA PHE A 154 -16.28 5.87 1.75
C PHE A 154 -15.91 6.53 0.42
N VAL A 155 -14.80 6.10 -0.18
CA VAL A 155 -14.41 6.52 -1.53
C VAL A 155 -15.35 5.93 -2.57
N GLN A 156 -15.64 4.64 -2.50
CA GLN A 156 -16.52 3.94 -3.44
C GLN A 156 -17.98 4.41 -3.34
N GLU A 157 -18.46 4.70 -2.14
CA GLU A 157 -19.81 5.18 -1.87
C GLU A 157 -19.95 6.71 -2.01
N ARG A 158 -18.88 7.38 -2.42
CA ARG A 158 -18.85 8.84 -2.64
C ARG A 158 -19.27 9.65 -1.41
N LYS A 159 -18.78 9.27 -0.22
CA LYS A 159 -19.03 9.94 1.06
C LYS A 159 -17.94 10.96 1.39
N PRO A 160 -18.01 12.21 0.87
CA PRO A 160 -16.90 13.18 1.01
C PRO A 160 -16.67 13.60 2.46
N VAL A 161 -17.74 13.75 3.24
CA VAL A 161 -17.63 14.19 4.66
C VAL A 161 -16.91 13.11 5.49
N SER A 162 -17.33 11.84 5.37
CA SER A 162 -16.69 10.74 6.09
C SER A 162 -15.22 10.60 5.69
N LEU A 163 -14.91 10.80 4.41
CA LEU A 163 -13.54 10.75 3.92
C LEU A 163 -12.71 11.93 4.43
N ALA A 164 -13.27 13.16 4.46
CA ALA A 164 -12.59 14.33 4.99
C ALA A 164 -12.27 14.16 6.48
N ILE A 165 -13.23 13.68 7.27
CA ILE A 165 -13.00 13.38 8.70
C ILE A 165 -11.89 12.32 8.84
N THR A 166 -11.94 11.25 8.04
CA THR A 166 -10.90 10.21 8.04
C THR A 166 -9.54 10.81 7.69
N ALA A 167 -9.46 11.66 6.66
CA ALA A 167 -8.21 12.31 6.25
C ALA A 167 -7.65 13.21 7.37
N LEU A 168 -8.50 14.00 8.02
CA LEU A 168 -8.10 14.87 9.13
C LEU A 168 -7.59 14.04 10.32
N VAL A 169 -8.32 13.00 10.73
CA VAL A 169 -7.88 12.14 11.84
C VAL A 169 -6.58 11.42 11.50
N LEU A 170 -6.47 10.85 10.32
CA LEU A 170 -5.25 10.15 9.91
C LEU A 170 -4.06 11.09 9.71
N SER A 171 -4.28 12.35 9.32
CA SER A 171 -3.21 13.34 9.19
C SER A 171 -2.56 13.71 10.54
N THR A 172 -3.28 13.53 11.65
CA THR A 172 -2.70 13.67 12.99
C THR A 172 -1.73 12.55 13.36
N ILE A 173 -1.82 11.39 12.68
CA ILE A 173 -0.89 10.25 12.85
C ILE A 173 0.24 10.35 11.83
N HIS A 174 -0.09 10.73 10.57
CA HIS A 174 0.88 10.96 9.52
C HIS A 174 0.32 11.94 8.48
N THR A 175 0.99 13.08 8.35
CA THR A 175 0.56 14.23 7.52
C THR A 175 0.26 13.89 6.06
N SER A 176 0.91 12.88 5.49
CA SER A 176 0.68 12.43 4.11
C SER A 176 -0.78 12.04 3.81
N ALA A 177 -1.57 11.67 4.82
CA ALA A 177 -2.97 11.32 4.66
C ALA A 177 -3.81 12.45 4.07
N ILE A 178 -3.49 13.71 4.39
CA ILE A 178 -4.24 14.88 3.91
C ILE A 178 -4.14 15.06 2.40
N VAL A 179 -3.11 14.52 1.78
CA VAL A 179 -2.90 14.58 0.32
C VAL A 179 -3.47 13.34 -0.36
N TYR A 180 -3.16 12.15 0.18
CA TYR A 180 -3.44 10.89 -0.53
C TYR A 180 -4.91 10.50 -0.50
N LEU A 181 -5.65 10.81 0.57
CA LEU A 181 -7.06 10.49 0.64
C LEU A 181 -7.92 11.33 -0.32
N PRO A 182 -7.79 12.67 -0.38
CA PRO A 182 -8.48 13.47 -1.38
C PRO A 182 -8.11 13.10 -2.81
N LEU A 183 -6.84 12.79 -3.08
CA LEU A 183 -6.40 12.35 -4.41
C LEU A 183 -7.08 11.04 -4.80
N ALA A 184 -7.17 10.08 -3.90
CA ALA A 184 -7.90 8.84 -4.12
C ALA A 184 -9.39 9.10 -4.43
N TYR A 185 -10.03 10.03 -3.72
CA TYR A 185 -11.42 10.40 -3.97
C TYR A 185 -11.65 11.04 -5.34
N ILE A 186 -10.74 11.92 -5.76
CA ILE A 186 -10.81 12.60 -7.06
C ILE A 186 -10.62 11.59 -8.19
N VAL A 187 -9.63 10.72 -8.07
CA VAL A 187 -9.22 9.78 -9.12
C VAL A 187 -10.19 8.60 -9.24
N SER A 188 -10.70 8.09 -8.13
CA SER A 188 -11.52 6.87 -8.07
C SER A 188 -12.98 7.08 -8.49
N ARG A 189 -13.25 8.02 -9.40
CA ARG A 189 -14.61 8.25 -9.91
C ARG A 189 -15.18 6.94 -10.49
N ASP A 190 -16.45 6.70 -10.23
CA ASP A 190 -17.18 5.54 -10.73
C ASP A 190 -17.79 5.76 -12.14
N THR A 191 -17.58 6.96 -12.69
CA THR A 191 -18.05 7.37 -14.01
C THR A 191 -17.40 6.59 -15.16
N ILE A 192 -18.04 6.61 -16.32
CA ILE A 192 -17.49 6.08 -17.56
C ILE A 192 -16.25 6.89 -17.96
N VAL A 193 -15.16 6.21 -18.33
CA VAL A 193 -13.96 6.88 -18.86
C VAL A 193 -14.26 7.37 -20.26
N SER A 194 -14.17 8.67 -20.47
CA SER A 194 -14.27 9.29 -21.79
C SER A 194 -12.97 9.16 -22.58
N ARG A 195 -13.02 9.32 -23.90
CA ARG A 195 -11.82 9.39 -24.74
C ARG A 195 -10.87 10.51 -24.28
N LYS A 196 -11.43 11.66 -23.88
CA LYS A 196 -10.64 12.79 -23.34
C LYS A 196 -9.92 12.38 -22.05
N GLU A 197 -10.59 11.72 -21.13
CA GLU A 197 -9.99 11.22 -19.89
C GLU A 197 -8.89 10.20 -20.18
N LEU A 198 -9.10 9.26 -21.09
CA LEU A 198 -8.06 8.32 -21.53
C LEU A 198 -6.81 9.06 -22.04
N CYS A 199 -7.00 10.07 -22.91
CA CYS A 199 -5.89 10.88 -23.40
C CYS A 199 -5.15 11.62 -22.28
N ILE A 200 -5.87 12.15 -21.28
CA ILE A 200 -5.26 12.80 -20.12
C ILE A 200 -4.38 11.82 -19.35
N TRP A 201 -4.87 10.62 -19.07
CA TRP A 201 -4.08 9.60 -18.37
C TRP A 201 -2.80 9.24 -19.13
N VAL A 202 -2.90 9.01 -20.43
CA VAL A 202 -1.75 8.68 -21.29
C VAL A 202 -0.75 9.84 -21.33
N ALA A 203 -1.23 11.08 -21.56
CA ALA A 203 -0.38 12.26 -21.57
C ALA A 203 0.34 12.46 -20.23
N THR A 204 -0.38 12.30 -19.10
CA THR A 204 0.22 12.38 -17.76
C THR A 204 1.32 11.34 -17.58
N GLY A 205 1.08 10.09 -17.96
CA GLY A 205 2.10 9.04 -17.87
C GLY A 205 3.33 9.32 -18.73
N ILE A 206 3.16 9.80 -19.97
CA ILE A 206 4.26 10.19 -20.86
C ILE A 206 5.06 11.35 -20.27
N VAL A 207 4.38 12.39 -19.78
CA VAL A 207 5.04 13.55 -19.16
C VAL A 207 5.86 13.12 -17.93
N LEU A 208 5.30 12.29 -17.07
CA LEU A 208 6.01 11.81 -15.87
C LEU A 208 7.21 10.91 -16.21
N MET A 209 7.17 10.19 -17.32
CA MET A 209 8.34 9.44 -17.81
C MET A 209 9.40 10.33 -18.47
N ALA A 210 8.96 11.41 -19.15
CA ALA A 210 9.85 12.29 -19.90
C ALA A 210 10.52 13.36 -19.04
N VAL A 211 9.85 13.78 -17.95
CA VAL A 211 10.37 14.81 -17.03
C VAL A 211 11.42 14.18 -16.12
N SER A 212 12.64 14.71 -16.16
CA SER A 212 13.68 14.29 -15.22
C SER A 212 13.21 14.56 -13.78
N MET A 213 13.59 13.68 -12.87
CA MET A 213 13.19 13.79 -11.47
C MET A 213 13.61 15.15 -10.88
N SER A 214 14.81 15.65 -11.22
CA SER A 214 15.30 16.96 -10.80
C SER A 214 14.40 18.12 -11.26
N ALA A 215 13.92 18.08 -12.52
CA ALA A 215 13.02 19.11 -13.03
C ALA A 215 11.64 19.07 -12.34
N LEU A 216 11.13 17.86 -12.06
CA LEU A 216 9.87 17.69 -11.35
C LEU A 216 9.99 18.15 -9.88
N VAL A 217 11.09 17.83 -9.20
CA VAL A 217 11.39 18.30 -7.84
C VAL A 217 11.43 19.81 -7.82
N ASN A 218 12.20 20.45 -8.69
CA ASN A 218 12.30 21.91 -8.75
C ASN A 218 10.96 22.61 -9.03
N LEU A 219 10.08 21.99 -9.83
CA LEU A 219 8.74 22.52 -10.12
C LEU A 219 7.80 22.39 -8.89
N LEU A 220 7.93 21.32 -8.14
CA LEU A 220 7.04 21.00 -7.01
C LEU A 220 7.56 21.53 -5.65
N MET A 221 8.85 21.85 -5.54
CA MET A 221 9.46 22.37 -4.31
C MET A 221 8.72 23.57 -3.71
N PRO A 222 8.27 24.59 -4.46
CA PRO A 222 7.53 25.71 -3.88
C PRO A 222 6.22 25.28 -3.22
N ILE A 223 5.60 24.21 -3.70
CA ILE A 223 4.36 23.67 -3.14
C ILE A 223 4.67 22.78 -1.91
N PHE A 224 5.72 21.99 -1.99
CA PHE A 224 6.13 21.10 -0.91
C PHE A 224 6.81 21.82 0.25
N SER A 225 7.56 22.89 0.00
CA SER A 225 8.20 23.69 1.05
C SER A 225 7.17 24.36 1.99
N VAL A 226 6.01 24.74 1.46
CA VAL A 226 4.91 25.31 2.26
C VAL A 226 4.27 24.23 3.18
N VAL A 227 4.23 22.97 2.70
CA VAL A 227 3.57 21.86 3.43
C VAL A 227 4.57 21.04 4.25
N ALA A 228 5.84 21.03 3.89
CA ALA A 228 6.80 20.06 4.38
C ALA A 228 8.26 20.59 4.42
N GLY A 229 8.48 21.79 4.96
CA GLY A 229 9.84 22.34 5.10
C GLY A 229 10.85 21.41 5.81
N ARG A 230 10.38 20.32 6.43
CA ARG A 230 11.19 19.27 7.06
C ARG A 230 11.68 18.17 6.09
N TYR A 231 11.22 18.17 4.84
CA TYR A 231 11.55 17.12 3.85
C TYR A 231 12.53 17.57 2.77
N GLU A 232 13.02 18.80 2.87
CA GLU A 232 13.91 19.39 1.86
C GLU A 232 15.22 18.63 1.72
N GLU A 233 15.87 18.26 2.83
CA GLU A 233 17.07 17.43 2.83
C GLU A 233 16.79 16.03 2.26
N GLN A 234 15.67 15.39 2.66
CA GLN A 234 15.31 14.08 2.15
C GLN A 234 14.97 14.10 0.65
N LEU A 235 14.46 15.22 0.12
CA LEU A 235 14.20 15.39 -1.30
C LEU A 235 15.48 15.55 -2.11
N MET A 236 16.50 16.20 -1.54
CA MET A 236 17.81 16.33 -2.20
C MET A 236 18.57 14.99 -2.23
N ASP A 237 18.55 14.20 -1.16
CA ASP A 237 19.13 12.86 -1.12
C ASP A 237 18.45 11.86 -2.08
N MET A 238 17.21 12.15 -2.48
CA MET A 238 16.45 11.30 -3.40
C MET A 238 16.78 11.51 -4.87
N GLN A 239 17.58 12.52 -5.23
CA GLN A 239 17.91 12.80 -6.63
C GLN A 239 18.76 11.70 -7.30
N ASP A 240 19.50 10.91 -6.53
CA ASP A 240 20.44 9.89 -7.04
C ASP A 240 19.82 8.50 -7.27
N GLY A 241 18.59 8.26 -6.83
CA GLY A 241 17.91 6.97 -6.98
C GLY A 241 17.27 6.77 -8.35
N SER A 242 18.06 6.57 -9.41
CA SER A 242 17.55 6.21 -10.74
C SER A 242 16.88 4.83 -10.73
N ARG A 243 15.57 4.77 -10.52
CA ARG A 243 14.81 3.57 -10.86
C ARG A 243 14.92 3.36 -12.36
N GLY A 244 15.40 2.19 -12.77
CA GLY A 244 15.67 1.90 -14.16
C GLY A 244 14.44 2.13 -15.06
N LEU A 245 14.66 2.53 -16.30
CA LEU A 245 13.67 2.77 -17.35
C LEU A 245 12.62 1.65 -17.46
N LEU A 246 13.02 0.43 -17.14
CA LEU A 246 12.18 -0.75 -17.16
C LEU A 246 11.02 -0.67 -16.14
N ASN A 247 11.26 -0.11 -14.95
CA ASN A 247 10.23 0.08 -13.93
C ASN A 247 9.20 1.15 -14.34
N TYR A 248 9.67 2.25 -14.92
CA TYR A 248 8.77 3.29 -15.45
C TYR A 248 7.91 2.76 -16.60
N GLY A 249 8.53 2.03 -17.54
CA GLY A 249 7.83 1.41 -18.65
C GLY A 249 6.77 0.41 -18.20
N ALA A 250 7.09 -0.45 -17.23
CA ALA A 250 6.16 -1.42 -16.66
C ALA A 250 4.95 -0.72 -15.99
N ASN A 251 5.19 0.32 -15.19
CA ASN A 251 4.12 1.09 -14.57
C ASN A 251 3.24 1.80 -15.61
N PHE A 252 3.83 2.38 -16.66
CA PHE A 252 3.08 3.01 -17.72
C PHE A 252 2.18 2.03 -18.48
N VAL A 253 2.71 0.87 -18.86
CA VAL A 253 1.96 -0.19 -19.54
C VAL A 253 0.78 -0.66 -18.68
N MET A 254 1.01 -0.86 -17.38
CA MET A 254 -0.05 -1.29 -16.46
C MET A 254 -1.10 -0.20 -16.25
N MET A 255 -0.69 1.05 -16.07
CA MET A 255 -1.61 2.20 -16.00
C MET A 255 -2.51 2.26 -17.24
N PHE A 256 -1.89 2.24 -18.42
CA PHE A 256 -2.62 2.23 -19.68
C PHE A 256 -3.61 1.06 -19.75
N THR A 257 -3.17 -0.14 -19.37
CA THR A 257 -4.01 -1.35 -19.37
C THR A 257 -5.26 -1.17 -18.50
N PHE A 258 -5.11 -0.68 -17.27
CA PHE A 258 -6.24 -0.44 -16.38
C PHE A 258 -7.23 0.59 -16.94
N ILE A 259 -6.74 1.73 -17.37
CA ILE A 259 -7.60 2.82 -17.87
C ILE A 259 -8.24 2.47 -19.21
N TYR A 260 -7.49 1.85 -20.13
CA TYR A 260 -8.04 1.36 -21.39
C TYR A 260 -9.12 0.31 -21.17
N PHE A 261 -8.94 -0.59 -20.20
CA PHE A 261 -9.95 -1.58 -19.88
C PHE A 261 -11.24 -0.94 -19.33
N VAL A 262 -11.10 0.04 -18.42
CA VAL A 262 -12.26 0.82 -17.95
C VAL A 262 -12.92 1.55 -19.13
N TYR A 263 -12.16 2.17 -20.03
CA TYR A 263 -12.70 2.84 -21.22
C TYR A 263 -13.47 1.87 -22.12
N LYS A 264 -12.88 0.73 -22.46
CA LYS A 264 -13.43 -0.25 -23.39
C LYS A 264 -14.64 -1.00 -22.83
N LYS A 265 -14.65 -1.28 -21.53
CA LYS A 265 -15.65 -2.11 -20.84
C LYS A 265 -16.54 -1.32 -19.89
N SER A 266 -16.62 -0.01 -20.01
CA SER A 266 -17.35 0.88 -19.11
C SER A 266 -18.79 0.46 -18.84
N GLY A 267 -19.52 -0.03 -19.85
CA GLY A 267 -20.90 -0.48 -19.71
C GLY A 267 -21.06 -1.84 -19.03
N GLU A 268 -20.00 -2.66 -18.99
CA GLU A 268 -20.02 -4.01 -18.42
C GLU A 268 -19.54 -4.02 -16.96
N LEU A 269 -18.77 -3.00 -16.55
CA LEU A 269 -18.17 -2.90 -15.22
C LEU A 269 -19.12 -2.25 -14.22
N LEU A 270 -19.16 -2.81 -13.02
CA LEU A 270 -19.83 -2.18 -11.87
C LEU A 270 -19.12 -0.88 -11.48
N PRO A 271 -19.83 0.11 -10.89
CA PRO A 271 -19.22 1.36 -10.42
C PRO A 271 -17.98 1.14 -9.53
N GLN A 272 -18.08 0.22 -8.58
CA GLN A 272 -16.97 -0.14 -7.67
C GLN A 272 -15.76 -0.73 -8.40
N GLN A 273 -15.99 -1.51 -9.46
CA GLN A 273 -14.92 -2.07 -10.28
C GLN A 273 -14.19 -0.99 -11.08
N ARG A 274 -14.94 0.00 -11.63
CA ARG A 274 -14.32 1.16 -12.29
C ARG A 274 -13.47 1.97 -11.34
N SER A 275 -13.97 2.23 -10.13
CA SER A 275 -13.23 2.90 -9.06
C SER A 275 -11.94 2.15 -8.70
N LEU A 276 -12.02 0.83 -8.51
CA LEU A 276 -10.87 -0.01 -8.19
C LEU A 276 -9.78 0.03 -9.27
N LEU A 277 -10.15 -0.06 -10.55
CA LEU A 277 -9.20 -0.01 -11.66
C LEU A 277 -8.51 1.36 -11.78
N ARG A 278 -9.23 2.46 -11.52
CA ARG A 278 -8.61 3.79 -11.47
C ARG A 278 -7.63 3.93 -10.31
N MET A 279 -7.95 3.35 -9.15
CA MET A 279 -7.00 3.30 -8.02
C MET A 279 -5.77 2.47 -8.35
N ALA A 280 -5.93 1.37 -9.08
CA ALA A 280 -4.80 0.60 -9.59
C ALA A 280 -3.93 1.40 -10.57
N ALA A 281 -4.55 2.19 -11.45
CA ALA A 281 -3.83 3.10 -12.34
C ALA A 281 -3.12 4.22 -11.56
N LEU A 282 -3.71 4.73 -10.47
CA LEU A 282 -3.08 5.72 -9.61
C LEU A 282 -1.83 5.17 -8.91
N TYR A 283 -1.83 3.90 -8.51
CA TYR A 283 -0.61 3.23 -8.05
C TYR A 283 0.49 3.28 -9.11
N CYS A 284 0.15 2.94 -10.35
CA CYS A 284 1.12 2.94 -11.45
C CYS A 284 1.68 4.34 -11.74
N ILE A 285 0.83 5.37 -11.75
CA ILE A 285 1.28 6.77 -11.86
C ILE A 285 2.20 7.14 -10.69
N SER A 286 1.83 6.74 -9.48
CA SER A 286 2.71 6.95 -8.32
C SER A 286 4.08 6.32 -8.53
N GLY A 287 4.12 5.10 -9.09
CA GLY A 287 5.36 4.43 -9.45
C GLY A 287 6.21 5.16 -10.49
N CYS A 288 5.58 5.96 -11.37
CA CYS A 288 6.29 6.80 -12.33
C CYS A 288 6.91 8.07 -11.72
N LEU A 289 6.47 8.49 -10.53
CA LEU A 289 7.05 9.63 -9.81
C LEU A 289 8.36 9.31 -9.07
N GLY A 290 8.86 8.08 -9.17
CA GLY A 290 10.13 7.66 -8.58
C GLY A 290 10.17 7.72 -7.05
N SER A 291 11.27 8.22 -6.49
CA SER A 291 11.49 8.29 -5.04
C SER A 291 10.53 9.25 -4.33
N LEU A 292 10.11 10.33 -4.97
CA LEU A 292 9.08 11.25 -4.44
C LEU A 292 7.78 10.55 -4.07
N SER A 293 7.45 9.49 -4.79
CA SER A 293 6.21 8.74 -4.60
C SER A 293 6.37 7.49 -3.76
N GLY A 294 7.54 7.21 -3.21
CA GLY A 294 7.77 6.00 -2.43
C GLY A 294 6.66 5.76 -1.42
N ARG A 295 6.24 6.81 -0.70
CA ARG A 295 5.12 6.75 0.26
C ARG A 295 3.75 6.62 -0.40
N MET A 296 3.51 7.28 -1.56
CA MET A 296 2.24 7.15 -2.30
C MET A 296 2.00 5.71 -2.75
N THR A 297 3.05 5.00 -3.18
CA THR A 297 2.91 3.62 -3.63
C THR A 297 2.43 2.68 -2.52
N TYR A 298 2.79 2.94 -1.25
CA TYR A 298 2.26 2.17 -0.12
C TYR A 298 0.74 2.34 0.05
N PHE A 299 0.21 3.55 -0.14
CA PHE A 299 -1.22 3.82 -0.03
C PHE A 299 -2.05 3.09 -1.09
N TYR A 300 -1.49 2.87 -2.28
CA TYR A 300 -2.26 2.38 -3.42
C TYR A 300 -1.91 0.95 -3.85
N ALA A 301 -0.91 0.32 -3.22
CA ALA A 301 -0.42 -1.01 -3.62
C ALA A 301 -1.50 -2.10 -3.62
N ILE A 302 -2.35 -2.13 -2.60
CA ILE A 302 -3.41 -3.14 -2.51
C ILE A 302 -4.44 -2.99 -3.64
N TYR A 303 -4.69 -1.76 -4.11
CA TYR A 303 -5.63 -1.51 -5.22
C TYR A 303 -5.04 -1.98 -6.55
N TYR A 304 -3.73 -1.88 -6.73
CA TYR A 304 -3.05 -2.48 -7.88
C TYR A 304 -3.28 -3.99 -7.93
N ILE A 305 -3.09 -4.67 -6.80
CA ILE A 305 -3.38 -6.10 -6.67
C ILE A 305 -4.86 -6.38 -7.01
N GLY A 306 -5.77 -5.62 -6.43
CA GLY A 306 -7.20 -5.74 -6.72
C GLY A 306 -7.53 -5.54 -8.19
N GLY A 307 -6.89 -4.55 -8.85
CA GLY A 307 -7.03 -4.30 -10.28
C GLY A 307 -6.54 -5.46 -11.15
N VAL A 308 -5.37 -6.03 -10.84
CA VAL A 308 -4.82 -7.20 -11.55
C VAL A 308 -5.75 -8.40 -11.42
N VAL A 309 -6.20 -8.70 -10.19
CA VAL A 309 -7.11 -9.83 -9.94
C VAL A 309 -8.46 -9.62 -10.66
N LEU A 310 -8.96 -8.38 -10.68
CA LEU A 310 -10.19 -8.04 -11.40
C LEU A 310 -10.03 -8.25 -12.91
N LEU A 311 -8.96 -7.74 -13.53
CA LEU A 311 -8.68 -7.98 -14.95
C LEU A 311 -8.60 -9.48 -15.27
N TYR A 312 -7.90 -10.23 -14.42
CA TYR A 312 -7.81 -11.69 -14.57
C TYR A 312 -9.18 -12.36 -14.46
N SER A 313 -10.04 -11.89 -13.56
CA SER A 313 -11.37 -12.47 -13.32
C SER A 313 -12.37 -12.22 -14.45
N LEU A 314 -12.23 -11.08 -15.14
CA LEU A 314 -13.11 -10.65 -16.23
C LEU A 314 -12.65 -11.16 -17.61
N GLY A 315 -11.40 -11.60 -17.74
CA GLY A 315 -10.90 -12.22 -18.96
C GLY A 315 -11.60 -13.54 -19.29
N ARG A 316 -11.92 -13.77 -20.57
CA ARG A 316 -12.49 -15.03 -21.04
C ARG A 316 -11.55 -16.20 -20.72
N LYS A 317 -12.08 -17.41 -20.56
CA LYS A 317 -11.26 -18.61 -20.19
C LYS A 317 -10.09 -18.84 -21.13
N ASN A 318 -10.29 -18.59 -22.43
CA ASN A 318 -9.29 -18.81 -23.49
C ASN A 318 -8.55 -17.55 -23.93
N ASP A 319 -8.62 -16.47 -23.15
CA ASP A 319 -7.94 -15.22 -23.48
C ASP A 319 -6.46 -15.30 -23.05
N ILE A 320 -5.58 -15.49 -24.02
CA ILE A 320 -4.12 -15.55 -23.80
C ILE A 320 -3.62 -14.28 -23.16
N LEU A 321 -4.19 -13.11 -23.49
CA LEU A 321 -3.74 -11.81 -22.98
C LEU A 321 -3.80 -11.74 -21.45
N LYS A 322 -4.81 -12.33 -20.82
CA LYS A 322 -4.91 -12.32 -19.34
C LYS A 322 -3.78 -13.14 -18.68
N TYR A 323 -3.37 -14.23 -19.31
CA TYR A 323 -2.26 -15.05 -18.78
C TYR A 323 -0.92 -14.35 -19.00
N VAL A 324 -0.73 -13.72 -20.17
CA VAL A 324 0.46 -12.90 -20.46
C VAL A 324 0.56 -11.76 -19.44
N LEU A 325 -0.54 -11.04 -19.17
CA LEU A 325 -0.58 -9.98 -18.19
C LEU A 325 -0.25 -10.50 -16.77
N LEU A 326 -0.82 -11.63 -16.39
CA LEU A 326 -0.56 -12.25 -15.08
C LEU A 326 0.91 -12.64 -14.94
N VAL A 327 1.48 -13.30 -15.95
CA VAL A 327 2.90 -13.69 -15.96
C VAL A 327 3.79 -12.44 -15.88
N PHE A 328 3.48 -11.41 -16.66
CA PHE A 328 4.19 -10.14 -16.61
C PHE A 328 4.18 -9.53 -15.20
N VAL A 329 3.01 -9.45 -14.56
CA VAL A 329 2.90 -8.91 -13.20
C VAL A 329 3.68 -9.76 -12.19
N ILE A 330 3.59 -11.09 -12.27
CA ILE A 330 4.34 -11.98 -11.39
C ILE A 330 5.85 -11.80 -11.59
N LEU A 331 6.34 -11.73 -12.83
CA LEU A 331 7.76 -11.54 -13.12
C LEU A 331 8.27 -10.19 -12.62
N VAL A 332 7.55 -9.09 -12.87
CA VAL A 332 7.92 -7.76 -12.38
C VAL A 332 7.90 -7.69 -10.87
N SER A 333 6.88 -8.24 -10.22
CA SER A 333 6.77 -8.29 -8.77
C SER A 333 7.87 -9.15 -8.13
N SER A 334 8.16 -10.30 -8.74
CA SER A 334 9.24 -11.19 -8.29
C SER A 334 10.61 -10.55 -8.47
N TYR A 335 10.86 -9.89 -9.61
CA TYR A 335 12.10 -9.16 -9.85
C TYR A 335 12.30 -8.06 -8.80
N ALA A 336 11.28 -7.23 -8.57
CA ALA A 336 11.33 -6.19 -7.56
C ALA A 336 11.61 -6.78 -6.16
N THR A 337 11.01 -7.92 -5.83
CA THR A 337 11.19 -8.59 -4.54
C THR A 337 12.58 -9.21 -4.42
N PHE A 338 13.02 -9.98 -5.42
CA PHE A 338 14.25 -10.78 -5.31
C PHE A 338 15.51 -9.99 -5.63
N VAL A 339 15.47 -9.02 -6.54
CA VAL A 339 16.65 -8.28 -6.97
C VAL A 339 16.82 -6.98 -6.20
N VAL A 340 15.76 -6.18 -6.10
CA VAL A 340 15.83 -4.86 -5.44
C VAL A 340 15.76 -5.02 -3.94
N TRP A 341 14.77 -5.76 -3.46
CA TRP A 341 14.51 -5.86 -2.04
C TRP A 341 15.52 -6.75 -1.28
N MET A 342 16.00 -7.83 -1.89
CA MET A 342 17.04 -8.70 -1.27
C MET A 342 18.43 -8.08 -1.27
N GLY A 343 18.68 -7.09 -2.13
CA GLY A 343 19.95 -6.37 -2.21
C GLY A 343 20.05 -5.16 -1.29
N GLU A 344 18.96 -4.70 -0.71
CA GLU A 344 18.96 -3.51 0.14
C GLU A 344 19.20 -3.87 1.61
N GLU A 345 20.26 -3.34 2.20
CA GLU A 345 20.55 -3.39 3.65
C GLU A 345 19.50 -2.66 4.50
N TRP A 346 18.59 -1.94 3.84
CA TRP A 346 17.57 -1.08 4.44
C TRP A 346 16.61 -1.78 5.38
N TRP A 347 16.36 -3.07 5.16
CA TRP A 347 15.31 -3.80 5.85
C TRP A 347 15.84 -4.68 6.97
N ASN A 348 17.18 -4.74 7.15
CA ASN A 348 17.82 -5.64 8.10
C ASN A 348 17.34 -7.10 7.94
N HIS A 349 17.43 -7.62 6.70
CA HIS A 349 16.79 -8.89 6.30
C HIS A 349 17.55 -10.15 6.74
N GLY A 350 18.66 -10.02 7.41
CA GLY A 350 19.49 -11.18 7.77
C GLY A 350 18.73 -12.17 8.62
N THR A 351 18.26 -11.74 9.77
CA THR A 351 17.60 -12.58 10.75
C THR A 351 16.29 -11.94 11.19
N TYR A 352 15.22 -12.72 11.19
CA TYR A 352 13.96 -12.28 11.78
C TYR A 352 14.00 -12.53 13.28
N HIS A 353 14.12 -11.48 14.06
CA HIS A 353 14.07 -11.52 15.51
C HIS A 353 12.63 -11.50 16.00
N SER A 354 12.31 -12.40 16.93
CA SER A 354 10.98 -12.50 17.52
C SER A 354 11.04 -12.87 19.00
N LEU A 355 9.91 -12.72 19.70
CA LEU A 355 9.78 -13.12 21.12
C LEU A 355 10.00 -14.61 21.39
N ILE A 356 9.90 -15.45 20.34
CA ILE A 356 10.04 -16.91 20.46
C ILE A 356 11.36 -17.43 19.85
N GLY A 357 12.22 -16.54 19.39
CA GLY A 357 13.53 -16.88 18.81
C GLY A 357 13.80 -16.21 17.46
N ASP A 358 14.99 -16.47 16.94
CA ASP A 358 15.48 -15.93 15.68
C ASP A 358 15.32 -16.95 14.54
N PHE A 359 14.90 -16.48 13.34
CA PHE A 359 14.58 -17.32 12.18
C PHE A 359 15.18 -16.81 10.86
#